data_ee6316a9e02690687c5af24347b9f050
#
_entry.id   ee6316a9e02690687c5af24347b9f050
#
_cell.length_a   1.000
_cell.length_b   1.000
_cell.length_c   1.000
_cell.angle_alpha   90.00
_cell.angle_beta   90.00
_cell.angle_gamma   90.00
#
_symmetry.space_group_name_H-M   'P 1'
#
loop_
_entity.id
_entity.type
_entity.pdbx_description
1 polymer ?
#
loop_
_entity_poly.entity_id
_entity_poly.type
_entity_poly.pdbx_seq_one_letter_code
_entity_poly.pdbx_strand_id
1 'polypeptide(L)'
;GKMVILMDDEDRENEGDIIMAATHVRPEDINFMITHARGLVCLTLSQARCQQLALPLMSDRNEAKFSTNFTVSIEAAEGVTTGISAADRARTIQAAVSSSAKPEDIVQPGHIFPIMAQNGGVLHRAGHTEAGCDLARLAGLEPAAVIVEIINADGTMARRDDLEVFAKEHDLKIGTIADLINYRIANEQTVEEIASHPFETEYGTFTLHRFREFGATETHLALVKGDVSQGISTVRVHGFHPLRDLFAAKNDTT
;
A
#
# COMPACT_ATOMS: atom_id res chain seq x y z
N GLY A 1 -17.66 -5.50 2.12
CA GLY A 1 -17.72 -6.01 0.77
C GLY A 1 -18.35 -5.08 -0.26
N LYS A 2 -18.12 -3.74 -0.17
CA LYS A 2 -18.49 -2.82 -1.27
C LYS A 2 -17.24 -2.39 -2.01
N MET A 3 -17.35 -2.19 -3.31
CA MET A 3 -16.32 -1.59 -4.14
C MET A 3 -16.24 -0.09 -3.90
N VAL A 4 -15.05 0.46 -4.03
CA VAL A 4 -14.78 1.90 -4.06
C VAL A 4 -13.81 2.19 -5.18
N ILE A 5 -13.80 3.42 -5.69
CA ILE A 5 -12.78 3.89 -6.62
C ILE A 5 -11.75 4.69 -5.82
N LEU A 6 -10.49 4.42 -6.03
CA LEU A 6 -9.41 5.21 -5.46
C LEU A 6 -8.52 5.72 -6.59
N MET A 7 -8.19 7.01 -6.52
CA MET A 7 -7.33 7.69 -7.48
C MET A 7 -5.95 7.93 -6.85
N ASP A 8 -4.91 7.78 -7.62
CA ASP A 8 -3.58 8.22 -7.25
C ASP A 8 -3.27 9.65 -7.74
N ASP A 9 -2.06 10.11 -7.48
CA ASP A 9 -1.61 11.46 -7.82
C ASP A 9 -1.42 11.64 -9.33
N GLU A 10 -1.69 12.84 -9.85
CA GLU A 10 -1.50 13.20 -11.26
C GLU A 10 -0.03 13.06 -11.70
N ASP A 11 0.91 13.29 -10.77
CA ASP A 11 2.35 13.14 -11.04
C ASP A 11 2.83 11.68 -10.97
N ARG A 12 1.97 10.73 -10.55
CA ARG A 12 2.30 9.30 -10.46
C ARG A 12 1.78 8.54 -11.71
N GLU A 13 0.66 7.85 -11.62
CA GLU A 13 0.00 7.13 -12.74
C GLU A 13 -1.17 7.94 -13.29
N ASN A 14 -1.76 8.80 -12.43
CA ASN A 14 -2.97 9.55 -12.71
C ASN A 14 -4.12 8.63 -13.16
N GLU A 15 -4.33 7.55 -12.41
CA GLU A 15 -5.30 6.50 -12.73
C GLU A 15 -6.27 6.30 -11.57
N GLY A 16 -7.34 5.57 -11.82
CA GLY A 16 -8.30 5.15 -10.82
C GLY A 16 -8.57 3.67 -10.89
N ASP A 17 -8.47 3.00 -9.73
CA ASP A 17 -8.77 1.59 -9.59
C ASP A 17 -10.05 1.36 -8.82
N ILE A 18 -10.81 0.36 -9.24
CA ILE A 18 -11.81 -0.25 -8.36
C ILE A 18 -11.07 -1.08 -7.33
N ILE A 19 -11.39 -0.86 -6.06
CA ILE A 19 -10.79 -1.57 -4.92
C ILE A 19 -11.89 -2.25 -4.11
N MET A 20 -11.69 -3.51 -3.75
CA MET A 20 -12.59 -4.29 -2.89
C MET A 20 -11.79 -5.19 -1.96
N ALA A 21 -12.19 -5.29 -0.69
CA ALA A 21 -11.58 -6.24 0.24
C ALA A 21 -11.67 -7.68 -0.29
N ALA A 22 -10.53 -8.35 -0.44
CA ALA A 22 -10.44 -9.65 -1.10
C ALA A 22 -11.21 -10.76 -0.38
N THR A 23 -11.35 -10.68 0.94
CA THR A 23 -12.12 -11.64 1.75
C THR A 23 -13.62 -11.67 1.44
N HIS A 24 -14.12 -10.64 0.81
CA HIS A 24 -15.55 -10.51 0.46
C HIS A 24 -15.83 -10.67 -1.04
N VAL A 25 -14.80 -10.97 -1.85
CA VAL A 25 -14.96 -11.09 -3.30
C VAL A 25 -15.84 -12.30 -3.66
N ARG A 26 -16.73 -12.09 -4.63
CA ARG A 26 -17.63 -13.08 -5.20
C ARG A 26 -17.48 -13.12 -6.72
N PRO A 27 -17.99 -14.15 -7.39
CA PRO A 27 -17.96 -14.20 -8.86
C PRO A 27 -18.60 -12.98 -9.53
N GLU A 28 -19.68 -12.44 -8.97
CA GLU A 28 -20.37 -11.27 -9.49
C GLU A 28 -19.50 -10.02 -9.46
N ASP A 29 -18.67 -9.89 -8.41
CA ASP A 29 -17.77 -8.76 -8.23
C ASP A 29 -16.63 -8.80 -9.28
N ILE A 30 -16.05 -9.97 -9.51
CA ILE A 30 -15.06 -10.17 -10.58
C ILE A 30 -15.69 -9.92 -11.94
N ASN A 31 -16.91 -10.42 -12.18
CA ASN A 31 -17.61 -10.18 -13.44
C ASN A 31 -17.87 -8.69 -13.67
N PHE A 32 -18.24 -7.95 -12.63
CA PHE A 32 -18.38 -6.49 -12.70
C PHE A 32 -17.05 -5.82 -13.10
N MET A 33 -15.95 -6.18 -12.43
CA MET A 33 -14.62 -5.63 -12.68
C MET A 33 -14.18 -5.84 -14.12
N ILE A 34 -14.27 -7.07 -14.65
CA ILE A 34 -13.83 -7.35 -16.02
C ILE A 34 -14.75 -6.76 -17.10
N THR A 35 -16.02 -6.58 -16.78
CA THR A 35 -16.99 -6.02 -17.72
C THR A 35 -16.89 -4.51 -17.81
N HIS A 36 -16.79 -3.84 -16.68
CA HIS A 36 -16.92 -2.39 -16.61
C HIS A 36 -15.57 -1.69 -16.46
N ALA A 37 -14.65 -2.19 -15.61
CA ALA A 37 -13.32 -1.59 -15.44
C ALA A 37 -12.35 -1.97 -16.54
N ARG A 38 -12.33 -3.21 -17.03
CA ARG A 38 -11.54 -3.73 -18.16
C ARG A 38 -10.04 -3.87 -17.93
N GLY A 39 -9.51 -3.41 -16.79
CA GLY A 39 -8.10 -3.51 -16.41
C GLY A 39 -7.67 -4.91 -16.00
N LEU A 40 -6.44 -5.05 -15.54
CA LEU A 40 -5.90 -6.31 -15.03
C LEU A 40 -6.41 -6.56 -13.61
N VAL A 41 -7.13 -7.65 -13.40
CA VAL A 41 -7.57 -8.04 -12.05
C VAL A 41 -6.36 -8.52 -11.24
N CYS A 42 -5.95 -7.72 -10.26
CA CYS A 42 -4.82 -7.99 -9.39
C CYS A 42 -5.28 -8.24 -7.94
N LEU A 43 -4.46 -8.97 -7.19
CA LEU A 43 -4.66 -9.26 -5.78
C LEU A 43 -3.55 -8.63 -4.95
N THR A 44 -3.85 -7.57 -4.20
CA THR A 44 -2.86 -6.98 -3.31
C THR A 44 -2.73 -7.80 -2.04
N LEU A 45 -1.50 -8.12 -1.65
CA LEU A 45 -1.19 -8.94 -0.48
C LEU A 45 -0.10 -8.29 0.36
N SER A 46 -0.17 -8.47 1.69
CA SER A 46 0.94 -8.11 2.56
C SER A 46 2.17 -9.00 2.32
N GLN A 47 3.37 -8.51 2.67
CA GLN A 47 4.59 -9.33 2.60
C GLN A 47 4.46 -10.62 3.40
N ALA A 48 3.86 -10.56 4.59
CA ALA A 48 3.65 -11.74 5.43
C ALA A 48 2.78 -12.80 4.72
N ARG A 49 1.72 -12.35 4.00
CA ARG A 49 0.86 -13.26 3.24
C ARG A 49 1.60 -13.86 2.04
N CYS A 50 2.40 -13.08 1.32
CA CYS A 50 3.23 -13.59 0.23
C CYS A 50 4.24 -14.63 0.74
N GLN A 51 4.86 -14.40 1.89
CA GLN A 51 5.76 -15.38 2.53
C GLN A 51 5.01 -16.64 2.97
N GLN A 52 3.83 -16.50 3.58
CA GLN A 52 2.98 -17.65 3.99
C GLN A 52 2.62 -18.55 2.81
N LEU A 53 2.33 -17.96 1.65
CA LEU A 53 1.99 -18.68 0.42
C LEU A 53 3.20 -19.08 -0.42
N ALA A 54 4.43 -18.80 0.05
CA ALA A 54 5.68 -19.03 -0.68
C ALA A 54 5.68 -18.44 -2.10
N LEU A 55 5.13 -17.22 -2.25
CA LEU A 55 5.06 -16.51 -3.53
C LEU A 55 6.38 -15.77 -3.82
N PRO A 56 7.16 -16.19 -4.82
CA PRO A 56 8.31 -15.43 -5.27
C PRO A 56 7.86 -14.23 -6.12
N LEU A 57 8.72 -13.22 -6.21
CA LEU A 57 8.54 -12.15 -7.19
C LEU A 57 8.57 -12.73 -8.62
N MET A 58 7.80 -12.13 -9.51
CA MET A 58 7.73 -12.52 -10.93
C MET A 58 9.06 -12.34 -11.64
N SER A 59 9.90 -11.40 -11.19
CA SER A 59 11.20 -11.12 -11.74
C SER A 59 12.18 -10.74 -10.64
N ASP A 60 13.40 -11.27 -10.73
CA ASP A 60 14.53 -10.89 -9.86
C ASP A 60 15.04 -9.47 -10.19
N ARG A 61 14.76 -8.98 -11.40
CA ARG A 61 15.11 -7.66 -11.89
C ARG A 61 13.85 -6.85 -12.16
N ASN A 62 13.46 -6.04 -11.18
CA ASN A 62 12.29 -5.17 -11.30
C ASN A 62 12.69 -3.86 -11.99
N GLU A 63 12.29 -3.70 -13.25
CA GLU A 63 12.52 -2.48 -14.07
C GLU A 63 11.23 -1.66 -14.23
N ALA A 64 10.16 -2.00 -13.50
CA ALA A 64 8.91 -1.25 -13.54
C ALA A 64 9.11 0.18 -13.02
N LYS A 65 8.60 1.17 -13.75
CA LYS A 65 8.74 2.61 -13.45
C LYS A 65 8.40 2.96 -12.00
N PHE A 66 7.39 2.31 -11.44
CA PHE A 66 6.91 2.54 -10.07
C PHE A 66 7.27 1.41 -9.11
N SER A 67 8.23 0.54 -9.49
CA SER A 67 8.72 -0.57 -8.66
C SER A 67 7.60 -1.46 -8.12
N THR A 68 6.57 -1.74 -8.93
CA THR A 68 5.44 -2.61 -8.55
C THR A 68 5.93 -4.04 -8.38
N ASN A 69 5.74 -4.61 -7.20
CA ASN A 69 6.25 -5.94 -6.84
C ASN A 69 5.25 -7.04 -7.22
N PHE A 70 5.10 -7.30 -8.51
CA PHE A 70 4.35 -8.46 -8.97
C PHE A 70 5.02 -9.75 -8.47
N THR A 71 4.21 -10.65 -7.95
CA THR A 71 4.62 -12.05 -7.74
C THR A 71 4.27 -12.88 -8.96
N VAL A 72 4.69 -14.13 -9.00
CA VAL A 72 4.18 -15.09 -9.99
C VAL A 72 2.65 -15.15 -9.91
N SER A 73 2.00 -15.31 -11.08
CA SER A 73 0.54 -15.48 -11.12
C SER A 73 0.12 -16.80 -10.49
N ILE A 74 -1.09 -16.85 -9.96
CA ILE A 74 -1.60 -17.99 -9.19
C ILE A 74 -2.95 -18.48 -9.68
N GLU A 75 -3.24 -19.75 -9.34
CA GLU A 75 -4.54 -20.38 -9.48
C GLU A 75 -4.87 -21.15 -8.20
N ALA A 76 -6.14 -21.32 -7.85
CA ALA A 76 -6.51 -22.24 -6.78
C ALA A 76 -6.17 -23.69 -7.18
N ALA A 77 -5.60 -24.46 -6.24
CA ALA A 77 -5.28 -25.86 -6.49
C ALA A 77 -6.54 -26.71 -6.73
N GLU A 78 -7.67 -26.29 -6.16
CA GLU A 78 -8.94 -27.01 -6.26
C GLU A 78 -10.13 -26.05 -6.44
N GLY A 79 -11.18 -26.56 -7.09
CA GLY A 79 -12.45 -25.84 -7.24
C GLY A 79 -12.47 -24.84 -8.39
N VAL A 80 -11.56 -24.98 -9.34
CA VAL A 80 -11.49 -24.20 -10.59
C VAL A 80 -11.55 -25.10 -11.81
N THR A 81 -11.91 -24.53 -12.96
CA THR A 81 -11.90 -25.22 -14.26
C THR A 81 -10.66 -24.83 -15.07
N THR A 82 -10.77 -23.84 -15.93
CA THR A 82 -9.64 -23.31 -16.72
C THR A 82 -8.98 -22.09 -16.07
N GLY A 83 -9.51 -21.60 -14.92
CA GLY A 83 -8.95 -20.52 -14.13
C GLY A 83 -9.40 -19.12 -14.54
N ILE A 84 -9.78 -18.88 -15.79
CA ILE A 84 -10.04 -17.54 -16.32
C ILE A 84 -11.46 -17.02 -16.04
N SER A 85 -12.43 -17.89 -15.74
CA SER A 85 -13.80 -17.44 -15.47
C SER A 85 -13.89 -16.54 -14.25
N ALA A 86 -14.92 -15.72 -14.15
CA ALA A 86 -15.14 -14.89 -12.96
C ALA A 86 -15.25 -15.75 -11.69
N ALA A 87 -15.88 -16.90 -11.79
CA ALA A 87 -16.01 -17.86 -10.68
C ALA A 87 -14.65 -18.44 -10.27
N ASP A 88 -13.83 -18.87 -11.25
CA ASP A 88 -12.51 -19.46 -10.98
C ASP A 88 -11.57 -18.41 -10.35
N ARG A 89 -11.57 -17.18 -10.88
CA ARG A 89 -10.76 -16.10 -10.30
C ARG A 89 -11.20 -15.71 -8.89
N ALA A 90 -12.50 -15.62 -8.64
CA ALA A 90 -13.01 -15.39 -7.28
C ALA A 90 -12.59 -16.53 -6.33
N ARG A 91 -12.68 -17.80 -6.79
CA ARG A 91 -12.23 -18.97 -6.01
C ARG A 91 -10.74 -18.91 -5.70
N THR A 92 -9.91 -18.54 -6.67
CA THR A 92 -8.47 -18.36 -6.49
C THR A 92 -8.14 -17.29 -5.45
N ILE A 93 -8.79 -16.13 -5.53
CA ILE A 93 -8.64 -15.06 -4.56
C ILE A 93 -9.04 -15.52 -3.15
N GLN A 94 -10.21 -16.16 -3.02
CA GLN A 94 -10.69 -16.69 -1.73
C GLN A 94 -9.73 -17.72 -1.12
N ALA A 95 -9.13 -18.60 -1.94
CA ALA A 95 -8.14 -19.56 -1.49
C ALA A 95 -6.88 -18.85 -0.95
N ALA A 96 -6.36 -17.86 -1.68
CA ALA A 96 -5.15 -17.12 -1.32
C ALA A 96 -5.29 -16.27 -0.06
N VAL A 97 -6.51 -15.75 0.24
CA VAL A 97 -6.73 -14.86 1.40
C VAL A 97 -7.38 -15.57 2.60
N SER A 98 -7.62 -16.87 2.51
CA SER A 98 -8.08 -17.65 3.66
C SER A 98 -7.12 -17.52 4.84
N SER A 99 -7.64 -17.43 6.05
CA SER A 99 -6.80 -17.38 7.26
C SER A 99 -5.94 -18.63 7.44
N SER A 100 -6.40 -19.77 6.92
CA SER A 100 -5.69 -21.06 6.94
C SER A 100 -4.93 -21.38 5.65
N ALA A 101 -4.80 -20.40 4.71
CA ALA A 101 -4.17 -20.63 3.42
C ALA A 101 -2.73 -21.13 3.56
N LYS A 102 -2.38 -22.10 2.73
CA LYS A 102 -1.06 -22.75 2.66
C LYS A 102 -0.55 -22.70 1.22
N PRO A 103 0.77 -22.89 1.00
CA PRO A 103 1.32 -22.95 -0.36
C PRO A 103 0.62 -23.98 -1.26
N GLU A 104 0.17 -25.11 -0.70
CA GLU A 104 -0.47 -26.21 -1.44
C GLU A 104 -1.90 -25.86 -1.90
N ASP A 105 -2.53 -24.82 -1.36
CA ASP A 105 -3.88 -24.37 -1.73
C ASP A 105 -3.89 -23.60 -3.06
N ILE A 106 -2.70 -23.25 -3.57
CA ILE A 106 -2.52 -22.54 -4.83
C ILE A 106 -1.48 -23.23 -5.72
N VAL A 107 -1.62 -23.06 -7.02
CA VAL A 107 -0.67 -23.50 -8.05
C VAL A 107 -0.19 -22.31 -8.89
N GLN A 108 0.91 -22.49 -9.58
CA GLN A 108 1.57 -21.47 -10.40
C GLN A 108 1.94 -22.07 -11.77
N PRO A 109 1.77 -21.34 -12.88
CA PRO A 109 1.12 -20.02 -13.00
C PRO A 109 -0.41 -20.12 -12.97
N GLY A 110 -1.09 -18.95 -12.97
CA GLY A 110 -2.55 -18.87 -13.01
C GLY A 110 -3.06 -17.55 -13.59
N HIS A 111 -4.33 -17.22 -13.31
CA HIS A 111 -5.04 -16.08 -13.89
C HIS A 111 -5.34 -14.96 -12.89
N ILE A 112 -4.82 -15.04 -11.68
CA ILE A 112 -4.77 -13.95 -10.71
C ILE A 112 -3.31 -13.53 -10.53
N PHE A 113 -3.09 -12.21 -10.49
CA PHE A 113 -1.78 -11.58 -10.41
C PHE A 113 -1.61 -10.93 -9.03
N PRO A 114 -0.95 -11.62 -8.07
CA PRO A 114 -0.70 -11.01 -6.79
C PRO A 114 0.38 -9.93 -6.88
N ILE A 115 0.18 -8.85 -6.11
CA ILE A 115 1.14 -7.77 -5.96
C ILE A 115 1.46 -7.64 -4.48
N MET A 116 2.75 -7.73 -4.14
CA MET A 116 3.22 -7.61 -2.77
C MET A 116 3.32 -6.14 -2.37
N ALA A 117 2.50 -5.72 -1.41
CA ALA A 117 2.52 -4.38 -0.85
C ALA A 117 3.80 -4.11 -0.05
N GLN A 118 4.28 -2.87 -0.09
CA GLN A 118 5.37 -2.41 0.75
C GLN A 118 4.92 -2.30 2.22
N ASN A 119 5.83 -2.65 3.14
CA ASN A 119 5.60 -2.41 4.56
C ASN A 119 5.41 -0.91 4.81
N GLY A 120 4.53 -0.56 5.76
CA GLY A 120 4.14 0.83 6.00
C GLY A 120 2.95 1.30 5.15
N GLY A 121 2.55 0.55 4.11
CA GLY A 121 1.38 0.85 3.29
C GLY A 121 1.53 2.16 2.53
N VAL A 122 0.43 2.93 2.37
CA VAL A 122 0.43 4.21 1.62
C VAL A 122 1.36 5.27 2.21
N LEU A 123 1.77 5.16 3.47
CA LEU A 123 2.74 6.08 4.07
C LEU A 123 4.16 5.85 3.54
N HIS A 124 4.44 4.65 3.04
CA HIS A 124 5.73 4.31 2.44
C HIS A 124 5.72 4.40 0.91
N ARG A 125 4.65 3.89 0.27
CA ARG A 125 4.45 3.94 -1.18
C ARG A 125 3.00 4.30 -1.49
N ALA A 126 2.77 5.47 -2.08
CA ALA A 126 1.44 6.01 -2.39
C ALA A 126 0.82 5.34 -3.64
N GLY A 127 0.71 4.02 -3.66
CA GLY A 127 0.17 3.23 -4.78
C GLY A 127 -1.12 2.50 -4.42
N HIS A 128 -1.90 2.11 -5.46
CA HIS A 128 -3.15 1.37 -5.31
C HIS A 128 -2.97 0.02 -4.57
N THR A 129 -1.81 -0.62 -4.75
CA THR A 129 -1.44 -1.86 -4.04
C THR A 129 -1.47 -1.69 -2.52
N GLU A 130 -0.76 -0.68 -2.03
CA GLU A 130 -0.69 -0.35 -0.61
C GLU A 130 -2.03 0.14 -0.09
N ALA A 131 -2.71 0.98 -0.89
CA ALA A 131 -4.03 1.51 -0.55
C ALA A 131 -5.08 0.41 -0.39
N GLY A 132 -5.06 -0.60 -1.24
CA GLY A 132 -5.95 -1.76 -1.12
C GLY A 132 -5.76 -2.52 0.19
N CYS A 133 -4.51 -2.83 0.55
CA CYS A 133 -4.17 -3.48 1.81
C CYS A 133 -4.57 -2.63 3.02
N ASP A 134 -4.29 -1.31 2.97
CA ASP A 134 -4.61 -0.39 4.06
C ASP A 134 -6.11 -0.23 4.28
N LEU A 135 -6.89 -0.05 3.21
CA LEU A 135 -8.35 0.05 3.31
C LEU A 135 -8.97 -1.21 3.91
N ALA A 136 -8.49 -2.40 3.49
CA ALA A 136 -8.96 -3.66 4.06
C ALA A 136 -8.59 -3.76 5.56
N ARG A 137 -7.35 -3.44 5.94
CA ARG A 137 -6.87 -3.42 7.33
C ARG A 137 -7.66 -2.43 8.19
N LEU A 138 -7.87 -1.21 7.72
CA LEU A 138 -8.63 -0.17 8.43
C LEU A 138 -10.11 -0.56 8.63
N ALA A 139 -10.64 -1.40 7.74
CA ALA A 139 -11.98 -1.98 7.88
C ALA A 139 -12.01 -3.20 8.84
N GLY A 140 -10.88 -3.57 9.48
CA GLY A 140 -10.77 -4.73 10.38
C GLY A 140 -10.76 -6.08 9.66
N LEU A 141 -10.39 -6.10 8.37
CA LEU A 141 -10.33 -7.28 7.53
C LEU A 141 -8.86 -7.71 7.28
N GLU A 142 -8.68 -8.88 6.66
CA GLU A 142 -7.36 -9.29 6.14
C GLU A 142 -6.80 -8.17 5.24
N PRO A 143 -5.54 -7.75 5.40
CA PRO A 143 -4.92 -6.69 4.59
C PRO A 143 -4.63 -7.19 3.17
N ALA A 144 -5.70 -7.45 2.42
CA ALA A 144 -5.71 -7.93 1.06
C ALA A 144 -6.91 -7.34 0.31
N ALA A 145 -6.70 -6.90 -0.93
CA ALA A 145 -7.73 -6.36 -1.77
C ALA A 145 -7.62 -6.86 -3.21
N VAL A 146 -8.76 -6.92 -3.90
CA VAL A 146 -8.80 -7.02 -5.35
C VAL A 146 -8.80 -5.61 -5.90
N ILE A 147 -7.92 -5.33 -6.85
CA ILE A 147 -7.82 -4.06 -7.55
C ILE A 147 -7.88 -4.27 -9.05
N VAL A 148 -8.41 -3.31 -9.77
CA VAL A 148 -8.46 -3.33 -11.23
C VAL A 148 -8.53 -1.89 -11.75
N GLU A 149 -7.68 -1.56 -12.70
CA GLU A 149 -7.63 -0.24 -13.34
C GLU A 149 -8.91 -0.01 -14.17
N ILE A 150 -9.41 1.24 -14.20
CA ILE A 150 -10.55 1.62 -15.02
C ILE A 150 -10.06 2.14 -16.36
N ILE A 151 -10.47 1.45 -17.43
CA ILE A 151 -10.14 1.74 -18.81
C ILE A 151 -11.42 2.17 -19.54
N ASN A 152 -11.35 3.28 -20.28
CA ASN A 152 -12.43 3.79 -21.11
C ASN A 152 -12.81 2.81 -22.23
N ALA A 153 -13.99 2.98 -22.82
CA ALA A 153 -14.47 2.12 -23.91
C ALA A 153 -13.60 2.16 -25.16
N ASP A 154 -12.86 3.26 -25.36
CA ASP A 154 -11.92 3.44 -26.48
C ASP A 154 -10.52 2.86 -26.18
N GLY A 155 -10.30 2.29 -24.98
CA GLY A 155 -9.04 1.70 -24.57
C GLY A 155 -8.07 2.66 -23.89
N THR A 156 -8.42 3.94 -23.72
CA THR A 156 -7.61 4.90 -22.97
C THR A 156 -7.85 4.72 -21.46
N MET A 157 -6.86 5.10 -20.62
CA MET A 157 -7.03 5.09 -19.18
C MET A 157 -8.03 6.16 -18.74
N ALA A 158 -8.98 5.78 -17.90
CA ALA A 158 -9.93 6.72 -17.32
C ALA A 158 -9.20 7.72 -16.41
N ARG A 159 -9.51 9.01 -16.56
CA ARG A 159 -8.97 10.09 -15.74
C ARG A 159 -10.07 10.64 -14.86
N ARG A 160 -9.77 11.63 -14.02
CA ARG A 160 -10.66 12.12 -12.98
C ARG A 160 -12.09 12.35 -13.46
N ASP A 161 -12.26 13.07 -14.58
CA ASP A 161 -13.59 13.39 -15.11
C ASP A 161 -14.37 12.12 -15.52
N ASP A 162 -13.68 11.16 -16.15
CA ASP A 162 -14.26 9.87 -16.53
C ASP A 162 -14.62 9.05 -15.29
N LEU A 163 -13.74 9.05 -14.27
CA LEU A 163 -13.92 8.31 -13.02
C LEU A 163 -15.10 8.85 -12.20
N GLU A 164 -15.33 10.16 -12.19
CA GLU A 164 -16.50 10.77 -11.53
C GLU A 164 -17.81 10.37 -12.23
N VAL A 165 -17.80 10.28 -13.57
CA VAL A 165 -18.94 9.77 -14.35
C VAL A 165 -19.17 8.29 -14.05
N PHE A 166 -18.12 7.48 -14.11
CA PHE A 166 -18.19 6.04 -13.81
C PHE A 166 -18.68 5.77 -12.38
N ALA A 167 -18.17 6.52 -11.40
CA ALA A 167 -18.59 6.40 -10.01
C ALA A 167 -20.10 6.66 -9.84
N LYS A 168 -20.61 7.69 -10.53
CA LYS A 168 -22.03 8.04 -10.50
C LYS A 168 -22.90 7.01 -11.21
N GLU A 169 -22.45 6.50 -12.35
CA GLU A 169 -23.18 5.49 -13.14
C GLU A 169 -23.36 4.18 -12.35
N HIS A 170 -22.35 3.79 -11.61
CA HIS A 170 -22.32 2.52 -10.88
C HIS A 170 -22.58 2.64 -9.37
N ASP A 171 -22.96 3.81 -8.87
CA ASP A 171 -23.19 4.10 -7.44
C ASP A 171 -21.98 3.72 -6.57
N LEU A 172 -20.77 4.04 -7.02
CA LEU A 172 -19.52 3.80 -6.31
C LEU A 172 -19.04 5.06 -5.62
N LYS A 173 -18.43 4.90 -4.45
CA LYS A 173 -17.71 5.98 -3.78
C LYS A 173 -16.34 6.16 -4.45
N ILE A 174 -15.90 7.41 -4.56
CA ILE A 174 -14.60 7.78 -5.08
C ILE A 174 -13.82 8.57 -4.02
N GLY A 175 -12.55 8.30 -3.91
CA GLY A 175 -11.60 8.98 -3.02
C GLY A 175 -10.21 9.03 -3.63
N THR A 176 -9.24 9.58 -2.88
CA THR A 176 -7.84 9.67 -3.31
C THR A 176 -6.90 8.97 -2.34
N ILE A 177 -5.75 8.50 -2.83
CA ILE A 177 -4.68 7.96 -1.97
C ILE A 177 -4.16 9.06 -1.03
N ALA A 178 -4.11 10.32 -1.48
CA ALA A 178 -3.73 11.46 -0.65
C ALA A 178 -4.64 11.63 0.58
N ASP A 179 -5.96 11.48 0.41
CA ASP A 179 -6.90 11.52 1.54
C ASP A 179 -6.71 10.34 2.49
N LEU A 180 -6.40 9.16 1.96
CA LEU A 180 -6.10 7.99 2.79
C LEU A 180 -4.81 8.18 3.59
N ILE A 181 -3.77 8.78 3.01
CA ILE A 181 -2.53 9.15 3.70
C ILE A 181 -2.85 10.13 4.84
N ASN A 182 -3.59 11.21 4.56
CA ASN A 182 -3.99 12.18 5.57
C ASN A 182 -4.81 11.54 6.70
N TYR A 183 -5.73 10.66 6.36
CA TYR A 183 -6.52 9.92 7.34
C TYR A 183 -5.63 9.07 8.25
N ARG A 184 -4.66 8.33 7.70
CA ARG A 184 -3.75 7.50 8.48
C ARG A 184 -2.86 8.33 9.39
N ILE A 185 -2.29 9.43 8.89
CA ILE A 185 -1.47 10.35 9.69
C ILE A 185 -2.27 10.93 10.86
N ALA A 186 -3.54 11.27 10.65
CA ALA A 186 -4.39 11.87 11.68
C ALA A 186 -4.91 10.86 12.72
N ASN A 187 -5.06 9.58 12.37
CA ASN A 187 -5.76 8.59 13.19
C ASN A 187 -4.89 7.43 13.69
N GLU A 188 -3.67 7.26 13.14
CA GLU A 188 -2.75 6.20 13.55
C GLU A 188 -1.51 6.80 14.21
N GLN A 189 -1.00 6.12 15.23
CA GLN A 189 0.33 6.39 15.74
C GLN A 189 1.33 5.70 14.81
N THR A 190 2.00 6.49 13.96
CA THR A 190 2.93 5.96 12.94
C THR A 190 4.37 5.78 13.45
N VAL A 191 4.67 6.37 14.61
CA VAL A 191 5.99 6.30 15.25
C VAL A 191 5.88 5.84 16.69
N GLU A 192 6.87 5.08 17.15
CA GLU A 192 7.03 4.68 18.55
C GLU A 192 8.30 5.31 19.15
N GLU A 193 8.21 5.75 20.39
CA GLU A 193 9.39 6.12 21.18
C GLU A 193 10.05 4.85 21.71
N ILE A 194 11.28 4.56 21.23
CA ILE A 194 12.01 3.35 21.61
C ILE A 194 13.00 3.58 22.75
N ALA A 195 13.38 4.82 23.02
CA ALA A 195 14.25 5.18 24.13
C ALA A 195 14.17 6.67 24.43
N SER A 196 14.37 7.02 25.70
CA SER A 196 14.55 8.40 26.15
C SER A 196 15.56 8.44 27.30
N HIS A 197 16.51 9.36 27.26
CA HIS A 197 17.48 9.55 28.33
C HIS A 197 18.09 10.96 28.30
N PRO A 198 18.64 11.45 29.42
CA PRO A 198 19.39 12.69 29.48
C PRO A 198 20.61 12.62 28.54
N PHE A 199 20.88 13.70 27.84
CA PHE A 199 21.99 13.84 26.91
C PHE A 199 22.70 15.18 27.12
N GLU A 200 23.95 15.12 27.55
CA GLU A 200 24.74 16.32 27.81
C GLU A 200 25.52 16.76 26.58
N THR A 201 25.50 18.04 26.30
CA THR A 201 26.20 18.69 25.19
C THR A 201 26.92 19.94 25.68
N GLU A 202 27.80 20.51 24.87
CA GLU A 202 28.41 21.82 25.13
C GLU A 202 27.37 22.96 25.25
N TYR A 203 26.13 22.75 24.76
CA TYR A 203 25.01 23.71 24.84
C TYR A 203 24.07 23.43 26.03
N GLY A 204 24.45 22.50 26.90
CA GLY A 204 23.69 22.09 28.09
C GLY A 204 23.04 20.72 27.94
N THR A 205 22.23 20.40 28.97
CA THR A 205 21.55 19.11 29.06
C THR A 205 20.25 19.14 28.29
N PHE A 206 20.04 18.13 27.46
CA PHE A 206 18.80 17.85 26.72
C PHE A 206 18.25 16.50 27.15
N THR A 207 17.01 16.21 26.77
CA THR A 207 16.50 14.84 26.73
C THR A 207 16.59 14.37 25.29
N LEU A 208 17.31 13.27 25.04
CA LEU A 208 17.37 12.62 23.74
C LEU A 208 16.28 11.57 23.66
N HIS A 209 15.33 11.77 22.75
CA HIS A 209 14.31 10.81 22.42
C HIS A 209 14.68 10.11 21.10
N ARG A 210 14.50 8.80 21.08
CA ARG A 210 14.69 7.99 19.86
C ARG A 210 13.34 7.45 19.44
N PHE A 211 12.99 7.72 18.20
CA PHE A 211 11.74 7.25 17.59
C PHE A 211 12.04 6.30 16.44
N ARG A 212 11.14 5.38 16.22
CA ARG A 212 11.15 4.49 15.06
C ARG A 212 9.77 4.51 14.42
N GLU A 213 9.72 4.59 13.11
CA GLU A 213 8.49 4.40 12.35
C GLU A 213 8.12 2.92 12.32
N PHE A 214 6.82 2.62 12.43
CA PHE A 214 6.34 1.24 12.35
C PHE A 214 6.67 0.62 10.98
N GLY A 215 7.39 -0.51 11.01
CA GLY A 215 7.82 -1.22 9.80
C GLY A 215 9.13 -0.71 9.17
N ALA A 216 9.72 0.36 9.70
CA ALA A 216 11.03 0.85 9.27
C ALA A 216 12.16 0.37 10.20
N THR A 217 13.38 0.34 9.66
CA THR A 217 14.61 0.07 10.44
C THR A 217 15.29 1.36 10.89
N GLU A 218 14.97 2.47 10.24
CA GLU A 218 15.55 3.76 10.52
C GLU A 218 15.03 4.34 11.83
N THR A 219 15.88 5.10 12.51
CA THR A 219 15.55 5.79 13.76
C THR A 219 15.70 7.28 13.59
N HIS A 220 14.74 8.01 14.15
CA HIS A 220 14.75 9.47 14.22
C HIS A 220 15.11 9.91 15.64
N LEU A 221 15.80 11.03 15.75
CA LEU A 221 16.25 11.59 17.02
C LEU A 221 15.58 12.94 17.27
N ALA A 222 15.12 13.16 18.49
CA ALA A 222 14.66 14.46 18.93
C ALA A 222 15.44 14.87 20.19
N LEU A 223 16.08 16.05 20.14
CA LEU A 223 16.72 16.68 21.29
C LEU A 223 15.76 17.71 21.86
N VAL A 224 15.26 17.46 23.08
CA VAL A 224 14.29 18.32 23.76
C VAL A 224 14.95 19.03 24.93
N LYS A 225 14.80 20.35 25.04
CA LYS A 225 15.27 21.16 26.14
C LYS A 225 14.09 21.75 26.90
N GLY A 226 13.97 21.41 28.17
CA GLY A 226 12.87 21.87 29.02
C GLY A 226 11.54 21.15 28.80
N ASP A 227 10.46 21.71 29.31
CA ASP A 227 9.10 21.18 29.17
C ASP A 227 8.44 21.76 27.92
N VAL A 228 8.15 20.90 26.94
CA VAL A 228 7.49 21.26 25.66
C VAL A 228 6.01 20.89 25.64
N SER A 229 5.47 20.40 26.75
CA SER A 229 4.06 20.02 26.88
C SER A 229 3.12 21.23 26.96
N GLN A 230 3.66 22.43 27.27
CA GLN A 230 2.89 23.62 27.49
C GLN A 230 3.30 24.75 26.51
N GLY A 231 2.29 25.41 25.92
CA GLY A 231 2.51 26.57 25.08
C GLY A 231 3.05 26.28 23.68
N ILE A 232 3.72 27.29 23.09
CA ILE A 232 4.32 27.20 21.75
C ILE A 232 5.78 26.82 21.90
N SER A 233 6.19 25.73 21.27
CA SER A 233 7.58 25.27 21.23
C SER A 233 8.24 25.62 19.90
N THR A 234 9.51 26.07 19.95
CA THR A 234 10.32 26.26 18.76
C THR A 234 10.91 24.92 18.33
N VAL A 235 10.70 24.53 17.08
CA VAL A 235 11.18 23.27 16.51
C VAL A 235 12.14 23.57 15.35
N ARG A 236 13.28 22.86 15.31
CA ARG A 236 14.17 22.81 14.16
C ARG A 236 14.21 21.40 13.59
N VAL A 237 13.79 21.25 12.35
CA VAL A 237 13.95 20.00 11.61
C VAL A 237 15.31 20.01 10.91
N HIS A 238 16.06 18.90 11.03
CA HIS A 238 17.39 18.75 10.45
C HIS A 238 17.52 17.35 9.79
N GLY A 239 17.77 17.35 8.48
CA GLY A 239 18.18 16.13 7.78
C GLY A 239 19.67 15.88 7.99
N PHE A 240 20.03 14.71 8.50
CA PHE A 240 21.44 14.34 8.70
C PHE A 240 22.19 14.27 7.37
N HIS A 241 23.28 15.02 7.27
CA HIS A 241 24.14 15.03 6.10
C HIS A 241 25.60 14.87 6.54
N PRO A 242 26.21 13.67 6.39
CA PRO A 242 27.51 13.37 6.98
C PRO A 242 28.60 14.37 6.65
N LEU A 243 28.70 14.79 5.40
CA LEU A 243 29.76 15.71 4.97
C LEU A 243 29.60 17.10 5.58
N ARG A 244 28.36 17.61 5.66
CA ARG A 244 28.09 18.91 6.26
C ARG A 244 28.18 18.87 7.77
N ASP A 245 27.62 17.84 8.39
CA ASP A 245 27.45 17.77 9.84
C ASP A 245 28.75 17.35 10.56
N LEU A 246 29.55 16.47 9.96
CA LEU A 246 30.82 16.00 10.53
C LEU A 246 32.04 16.76 10.02
N PHE A 247 32.03 17.20 8.76
CA PHE A 247 33.19 17.80 8.12
C PHE A 247 32.98 19.29 7.75
N ALA A 248 31.83 19.88 8.10
CA ALA A 248 31.49 21.26 7.80
C ALA A 248 31.62 21.62 6.29
N ALA A 249 31.30 20.69 5.42
CA ALA A 249 31.36 20.92 3.98
C ALA A 249 30.47 22.11 3.57
N LYS A 250 31.00 23.02 2.75
CA LYS A 250 30.31 24.25 2.34
C LYS A 250 29.44 24.07 1.09
N ASN A 251 29.67 23.01 0.30
CA ASN A 251 28.94 22.74 -0.95
C ASN A 251 28.51 21.27 -0.97
N ASP A 252 27.29 21.03 -1.40
CA ASP A 252 26.78 19.69 -1.74
C ASP A 252 27.27 19.37 -3.18
N THR A 253 28.53 18.94 -3.30
CA THR A 253 29.06 18.42 -4.54
C THR A 253 29.35 16.94 -4.36
N THR A 254 28.35 16.11 -4.59
CA THR A 254 28.47 14.71 -5.07
C THR A 254 27.26 14.38 -5.91
#